data_1d8baf67d992e1a64a0c3fcab0008696
#
_entry.id   1d8baf67d992e1a64a0c3fcab0008696
#
_cell.length_a   1.000
_cell.length_b   1.000
_cell.length_c   1.000
_cell.angle_alpha   90.00
_cell.angle_beta   90.00
_cell.angle_gamma   90.00
#
_symmetry.space_group_name_H-M   'P 1'
#
loop_
_entity.id
_entity.type
_entity.pdbx_description
1 polymer ?
#
loop_
_entity_poly.entity_id
_entity_poly.type
_entity_poly.pdbx_seq_one_letter_code
_entity_poly.pdbx_strand_id
1 'polypeptide(L)'
;MGIAVNWKIKRFEELSITELYEILRVRAEVFVVEQTCVYQDLDEKDKNAYHLFCEDNGNVTAYLRILDKGVSYPEISIGRVLTSQSGRRKGLGREMMNRAIEFVLENLKEKKIRISGQLYLKDFYESLGFETVSEVYLEDEIPHVEMLCGGCKHEI
;
A
#
# COMPACT_ATOMS: atom_id res chain seq x y z
N MET A 1 27.56 5.41 11.58
CA MET A 1 26.93 4.22 11.04
C MET A 1 25.51 4.53 10.61
N GLY A 2 25.21 4.27 9.37
CA GLY A 2 23.86 4.48 8.88
C GLY A 2 22.91 3.44 9.44
N ILE A 3 21.65 3.84 9.58
CA ILE A 3 20.57 2.93 9.89
C ILE A 3 20.35 2.04 8.68
N ALA A 4 20.21 0.74 8.90
CA ALA A 4 19.96 -0.20 7.81
C ALA A 4 18.51 -0.08 7.37
N VAL A 5 18.26 0.77 6.39
CA VAL A 5 16.95 0.90 5.76
C VAL A 5 16.95 0.02 4.52
N ASN A 6 15.97 -0.86 4.43
CA ASN A 6 15.91 -1.86 3.40
C ASN A 6 14.51 -1.98 2.81
N TRP A 7 14.39 -1.79 1.50
CA TRP A 7 13.12 -1.97 0.78
C TRP A 7 13.06 -3.38 0.20
N LYS A 8 11.93 -4.04 0.39
CA LYS A 8 11.68 -5.40 -0.11
C LYS A 8 10.36 -5.48 -0.83
N ILE A 9 10.31 -6.25 -1.91
CA ILE A 9 9.05 -6.62 -2.59
C ILE A 9 9.05 -8.13 -2.70
N LYS A 10 8.06 -8.78 -2.09
CA LYS A 10 7.98 -10.24 -2.04
C LYS A 10 6.56 -10.73 -2.25
N ARG A 11 6.42 -11.88 -2.90
CA ARG A 11 5.16 -12.62 -2.90
C ARG A 11 4.89 -13.15 -1.50
N PHE A 12 3.64 -13.48 -1.21
CA PHE A 12 3.25 -14.01 0.10
C PHE A 12 4.11 -15.21 0.53
N GLU A 13 4.31 -16.16 -0.38
CA GLU A 13 5.07 -17.37 -0.09
C GLU A 13 6.57 -17.13 0.07
N GLU A 14 7.06 -15.98 -0.33
CA GLU A 14 8.47 -15.61 -0.16
C GLU A 14 8.75 -14.92 1.17
N LEU A 15 7.70 -14.48 1.87
CA LEU A 15 7.88 -13.81 3.15
C LEU A 15 8.35 -14.81 4.20
N SER A 16 9.31 -14.40 5.02
CA SER A 16 9.65 -15.18 6.21
C SER A 16 8.52 -15.06 7.22
N ILE A 17 8.50 -15.99 8.17
CA ILE A 17 7.50 -15.95 9.25
C ILE A 17 7.62 -14.63 10.02
N THR A 18 8.85 -14.19 10.28
CA THR A 18 9.09 -12.94 11.01
C THR A 18 8.61 -11.73 10.22
N GLU A 19 8.89 -11.71 8.90
CA GLU A 19 8.40 -10.63 8.03
C GLU A 19 6.88 -10.57 8.03
N LEU A 20 6.23 -11.70 7.87
CA LEU A 20 4.78 -11.75 7.86
C LEU A 20 4.19 -11.28 9.18
N TYR A 21 4.73 -11.77 10.30
CA TYR A 21 4.25 -11.35 11.62
C TYR A 21 4.36 -9.85 11.80
N GLU A 22 5.51 -9.26 11.45
CA GLU A 22 5.75 -7.84 11.60
C GLU A 22 4.83 -7.00 10.69
N ILE A 23 4.61 -7.45 9.46
CA ILE A 23 3.67 -6.80 8.55
C ILE A 23 2.26 -6.78 9.16
N LEU A 24 1.79 -7.91 9.64
CA LEU A 24 0.45 -7.99 10.22
C LEU A 24 0.33 -7.17 11.50
N ARG A 25 1.40 -7.16 12.31
CA ARG A 25 1.43 -6.36 13.53
C ARG A 25 1.27 -4.87 13.22
N VAL A 26 2.05 -4.34 12.28
CA VAL A 26 1.99 -2.91 11.96
C VAL A 26 0.66 -2.54 11.28
N ARG A 27 0.10 -3.45 10.49
CA ARG A 27 -1.23 -3.23 9.90
C ARG A 27 -2.30 -3.11 10.97
N ALA A 28 -2.28 -3.98 11.97
CA ALA A 28 -3.23 -3.92 13.07
C ALA A 28 -3.03 -2.61 13.86
N GLU A 29 -1.79 -2.24 14.13
CA GLU A 29 -1.48 -1.01 14.87
C GLU A 29 -2.04 0.23 14.18
N VAL A 30 -1.85 0.35 12.87
CA VAL A 30 -2.24 1.55 12.12
C VAL A 30 -3.74 1.53 11.78
N PHE A 31 -4.22 0.44 11.22
CA PHE A 31 -5.59 0.43 10.67
C PHE A 31 -6.66 0.12 11.71
N VAL A 32 -6.34 -0.65 12.73
CA VAL A 32 -7.32 -1.03 13.75
C VAL A 32 -7.17 -0.17 15.00
N VAL A 33 -5.96 -0.11 15.55
CA VAL A 33 -5.76 0.58 16.84
C VAL A 33 -5.74 2.09 16.66
N GLU A 34 -4.86 2.64 15.82
CA GLU A 34 -4.76 4.10 15.64
C GLU A 34 -6.03 4.69 15.04
N GLN A 35 -6.62 4.04 14.05
CA GLN A 35 -7.83 4.55 13.41
C GLN A 35 -9.11 4.22 14.18
N THR A 36 -8.99 3.51 15.28
CA THR A 36 -10.13 3.06 16.09
C THR A 36 -11.21 2.41 15.21
N CYS A 37 -10.79 1.54 14.32
CA CYS A 37 -11.68 0.90 13.36
C CYS A 37 -11.72 -0.59 13.59
N VAL A 38 -12.88 -1.11 13.96
CA VAL A 38 -13.06 -2.55 14.20
C VAL A 38 -13.46 -3.20 12.88
N TYR A 39 -12.52 -3.94 12.27
CA TYR A 39 -12.79 -4.68 11.05
C TYR A 39 -11.82 -5.84 10.92
N GLN A 40 -12.12 -6.76 10.03
CA GLN A 40 -11.26 -7.92 9.78
C GLN A 40 -10.18 -7.54 8.78
N ASP A 41 -8.99 -7.22 9.26
CA ASP A 41 -7.88 -6.81 8.40
C ASP A 41 -7.37 -7.93 7.51
N LEU A 42 -7.32 -9.15 8.03
CA LEU A 42 -6.89 -10.33 7.26
C LEU A 42 -8.07 -10.80 6.40
N ASP A 43 -7.96 -10.61 5.09
CA ASP A 43 -9.06 -10.78 4.15
C ASP A 43 -8.77 -11.84 3.06
N GLU A 44 -7.78 -12.70 3.29
CA GLU A 44 -7.31 -13.74 2.36
C GLU A 44 -6.61 -13.21 1.11
N LYS A 45 -6.73 -11.91 0.81
CA LYS A 45 -6.16 -11.34 -0.42
C LYS A 45 -4.64 -11.25 -0.38
N ASP A 46 -4.06 -11.27 0.82
CA ASP A 46 -2.60 -11.23 0.99
C ASP A 46 -1.90 -12.36 0.27
N LYS A 47 -2.58 -13.49 0.11
CA LYS A 47 -2.00 -14.68 -0.54
C LYS A 47 -1.83 -14.49 -2.05
N ASN A 48 -2.51 -13.52 -2.64
CA ASN A 48 -2.44 -13.21 -4.07
C ASN A 48 -1.93 -11.78 -4.27
N ALA A 49 -0.86 -11.45 -3.59
CA ALA A 49 -0.33 -10.11 -3.58
C ALA A 49 1.20 -10.11 -3.56
N TYR A 50 1.76 -9.01 -4.04
CA TYR A 50 3.12 -8.63 -3.69
C TYR A 50 3.05 -7.75 -2.46
N HIS A 51 4.02 -7.91 -1.57
CA HIS A 51 4.14 -7.12 -0.35
C HIS A 51 5.38 -6.25 -0.48
N LEU A 52 5.17 -4.94 -0.49
CA LEU A 52 6.25 -3.96 -0.56
C LEU A 52 6.37 -3.31 0.81
N PHE A 53 7.57 -3.37 1.37
CA PHE A 53 7.76 -2.82 2.71
C PHE A 53 9.18 -2.32 2.91
N CYS A 54 9.31 -1.40 3.85
CA CYS A 54 10.59 -0.85 4.27
C CYS A 54 10.88 -1.32 5.67
N GLU A 55 12.06 -1.91 5.87
CA GLU A 55 12.51 -2.31 7.19
C GLU A 55 13.61 -1.37 7.68
N ASP A 56 13.51 -0.98 8.93
CA ASP A 56 14.50 -0.19 9.62
C ASP A 56 14.82 -0.91 10.91
N ASN A 57 16.01 -1.51 11.00
CA ASN A 57 16.43 -2.32 12.15
C ASN A 57 15.42 -3.42 12.49
N GLY A 58 14.86 -4.08 11.47
CA GLY A 58 13.91 -5.17 11.64
C GLY A 58 12.47 -4.73 11.85
N ASN A 59 12.21 -3.44 11.98
CA ASN A 59 10.85 -2.92 12.13
C ASN A 59 10.32 -2.45 10.79
N VAL A 60 9.07 -2.81 10.47
CA VAL A 60 8.42 -2.33 9.26
C VAL A 60 7.94 -0.91 9.50
N THR A 61 8.49 0.04 8.74
CA THR A 61 8.17 1.47 8.87
C THR A 61 7.24 1.96 7.78
N ALA A 62 7.10 1.22 6.68
CA ALA A 62 6.17 1.53 5.61
C ALA A 62 5.77 0.22 4.95
N TYR A 63 4.53 0.14 4.48
CA TYR A 63 4.00 -1.08 3.88
C TYR A 63 2.87 -0.76 2.92
N LEU A 64 2.78 -1.53 1.84
CA LEU A 64 1.58 -1.63 1.02
C LEU A 64 1.55 -3.02 0.37
N ARG A 65 0.37 -3.41 -0.11
CA ARG A 65 0.26 -4.62 -0.92
C ARG A 65 -0.19 -4.27 -2.32
N ILE A 66 0.31 -5.04 -3.29
CA ILE A 66 -0.06 -4.92 -4.70
C ILE A 66 -0.82 -6.19 -5.04
N LEU A 67 -2.12 -6.08 -5.23
CA LEU A 67 -2.99 -7.22 -5.50
C LEU A 67 -2.94 -7.58 -6.99
N ASP A 68 -2.96 -8.87 -7.28
CA ASP A 68 -3.05 -9.37 -8.65
C ASP A 68 -4.35 -8.89 -9.30
N LYS A 69 -4.34 -8.80 -10.63
CA LYS A 69 -5.55 -8.49 -11.39
C LYS A 69 -6.64 -9.49 -11.06
N GLY A 70 -7.87 -9.00 -10.89
CA GLY A 70 -9.02 -9.83 -10.65
C GLY A 70 -9.26 -10.20 -9.19
N VAL A 71 -8.38 -9.81 -8.26
CA VAL A 71 -8.58 -10.10 -6.84
C VAL A 71 -9.61 -9.16 -6.23
N SER A 72 -9.41 -7.86 -6.33
CA SER A 72 -10.40 -6.86 -5.90
C SER A 72 -11.05 -6.17 -7.08
N TYR A 73 -10.30 -5.95 -8.14
CA TYR A 73 -10.72 -5.22 -9.33
C TYR A 73 -10.14 -5.92 -10.55
N PRO A 74 -10.67 -5.64 -11.76
CA PRO A 74 -10.04 -6.16 -12.98
C PRO A 74 -8.59 -5.72 -13.12
N GLU A 75 -8.26 -4.52 -12.65
CA GLU A 75 -6.89 -3.98 -12.72
C GLU A 75 -6.05 -4.43 -11.51
N ILE A 76 -4.73 -4.25 -11.62
CA ILE A 76 -3.84 -4.29 -10.47
C ILE A 76 -4.36 -3.28 -9.44
N SER A 77 -4.29 -3.62 -8.17
CA SER A 77 -4.73 -2.73 -7.11
C SER A 77 -3.65 -2.59 -6.04
N ILE A 78 -3.52 -1.40 -5.49
CA ILE A 78 -2.63 -1.14 -4.35
C ILE A 78 -3.52 -0.80 -3.17
N GLY A 79 -3.23 -1.41 -2.03
CA GLY A 79 -3.99 -1.17 -0.81
C GLY A 79 -3.17 -1.39 0.45
N ARG A 80 -3.81 -1.21 1.57
CA ARG A 80 -3.18 -1.32 2.89
C ARG A 80 -1.92 -0.44 2.98
N VAL A 81 -1.99 0.77 2.42
CA VAL A 81 -0.87 1.72 2.39
C VAL A 81 -0.73 2.34 3.77
N LEU A 82 0.43 2.20 4.38
CA LEU A 82 0.67 2.76 5.71
C LEU A 82 2.12 3.20 5.88
N THR A 83 2.31 4.14 6.80
CA THR A 83 3.61 4.40 7.42
C THR A 83 3.39 4.27 8.94
N SER A 84 4.34 3.63 9.63
CA SER A 84 4.29 3.53 11.08
C SER A 84 4.61 4.88 11.71
N GLN A 85 4.31 5.04 13.01
CA GLN A 85 4.65 6.29 13.70
C GLN A 85 6.12 6.66 13.53
N SER A 86 7.01 5.67 13.67
CA SER A 86 8.45 5.93 13.55
C SER A 86 8.87 6.24 12.11
N GLY A 87 8.05 5.85 11.13
CA GLY A 87 8.34 6.09 9.72
C GLY A 87 7.74 7.37 9.16
N ARG A 88 6.91 8.07 9.92
CA ARG A 88 6.20 9.26 9.43
C ARG A 88 7.12 10.46 9.32
N ARG A 89 6.75 11.40 8.44
CA ARG A 89 7.46 12.67 8.21
C ARG A 89 8.86 12.48 7.61
N LYS A 90 9.11 11.32 6.98
CA LYS A 90 10.38 11.01 6.31
C LYS A 90 10.22 10.85 4.80
N GLY A 91 9.04 11.14 4.26
CA GLY A 91 8.76 10.97 2.83
C GLY A 91 8.62 9.52 2.39
N LEU A 92 8.49 8.57 3.33
CA LEU A 92 8.43 7.15 3.00
C LEU A 92 7.20 6.78 2.20
N GLY A 93 6.05 7.41 2.48
CA GLY A 93 4.82 7.10 1.76
C GLY A 93 4.93 7.40 0.27
N ARG A 94 5.49 8.55 -0.09
CA ARG A 94 5.69 8.92 -1.48
C ARG A 94 6.74 8.05 -2.15
N GLU A 95 7.85 7.80 -1.49
CA GLU A 95 8.88 6.92 -2.03
C GLU A 95 8.31 5.52 -2.27
N MET A 96 7.55 5.01 -1.31
CA MET A 96 6.95 3.69 -1.42
C MET A 96 5.97 3.60 -2.59
N MET A 97 5.10 4.59 -2.74
CA MET A 97 4.16 4.60 -3.86
C MET A 97 4.89 4.69 -5.20
N ASN A 98 5.95 5.49 -5.30
CA ASN A 98 6.74 5.55 -6.52
C ASN A 98 7.39 4.21 -6.83
N ARG A 99 7.92 3.50 -5.83
CA ARG A 99 8.47 2.16 -6.03
C ARG A 99 7.42 1.17 -6.48
N ALA A 100 6.21 1.25 -5.91
CA ALA A 100 5.11 0.36 -6.29
C ALA A 100 4.67 0.60 -7.73
N ILE A 101 4.50 1.87 -8.11
CA ILE A 101 4.10 2.23 -9.48
C ILE A 101 5.17 1.76 -10.48
N GLU A 102 6.43 2.01 -10.18
CA GLU A 102 7.53 1.57 -11.04
C GLU A 102 7.53 0.05 -11.18
N PHE A 103 7.34 -0.68 -10.08
CA PHE A 103 7.30 -2.14 -10.12
C PHE A 103 6.16 -2.64 -11.02
N VAL A 104 4.98 -2.04 -10.90
CA VAL A 104 3.83 -2.42 -11.72
C VAL A 104 4.12 -2.17 -13.20
N LEU A 105 4.66 -1.00 -13.52
CA LEU A 105 4.92 -0.62 -14.92
C LEU A 105 6.07 -1.44 -15.53
N GLU A 106 7.17 -1.58 -14.80
CA GLU A 106 8.40 -2.15 -15.35
C GLU A 106 8.48 -3.66 -15.19
N ASN A 107 8.05 -4.20 -14.06
CA ASN A 107 8.18 -5.62 -13.76
C ASN A 107 6.92 -6.40 -14.12
N LEU A 108 5.74 -5.87 -13.82
CA LEU A 108 4.49 -6.54 -14.13
C LEU A 108 3.96 -6.19 -15.50
N LYS A 109 4.50 -5.15 -16.15
CA LYS A 109 4.10 -4.70 -17.48
C LYS A 109 2.62 -4.34 -17.56
N GLU A 110 2.08 -3.80 -16.47
CA GLU A 110 0.70 -3.33 -16.41
C GLU A 110 0.69 -1.80 -16.37
N LYS A 111 -0.31 -1.20 -17.01
CA LYS A 111 -0.38 0.27 -17.12
C LYS A 111 -1.44 0.89 -16.22
N LYS A 112 -2.39 0.09 -15.74
CA LYS A 112 -3.51 0.59 -14.94
C LYS A 112 -3.43 0.10 -13.52
N ILE A 113 -3.65 1.00 -12.59
CA ILE A 113 -3.67 0.69 -11.15
C ILE A 113 -4.93 1.32 -10.58
N ARG A 114 -5.77 0.52 -9.91
CA ARG A 114 -6.96 1.02 -9.23
C ARG A 114 -6.75 0.94 -7.73
N ILE A 115 -7.19 1.99 -7.03
CA ILE A 115 -7.12 2.01 -5.56
C ILE A 115 -8.46 2.42 -4.99
N SER A 116 -8.71 2.00 -3.75
CA SER A 116 -9.76 2.55 -2.90
C SER A 116 -9.04 3.37 -1.84
N GLY A 117 -8.98 4.68 -2.05
CA GLY A 117 -8.20 5.56 -1.18
C GLY A 117 -9.07 6.29 -0.18
N GLN A 118 -8.54 6.47 1.02
CA GLN A 118 -9.23 7.29 2.01
C GLN A 118 -9.32 8.72 1.49
N LEU A 119 -10.49 9.33 1.64
CA LEU A 119 -10.78 10.63 1.03
C LEU A 119 -9.77 11.71 1.45
N TYR A 120 -9.31 11.67 2.69
CA TYR A 120 -8.36 12.70 3.17
C TYR A 120 -6.99 12.60 2.50
N LEU A 121 -6.69 11.49 1.81
CA LEU A 121 -5.44 11.29 1.06
C LEU A 121 -5.60 11.51 -0.44
N LYS A 122 -6.76 11.98 -0.88
CA LYS A 122 -7.07 12.15 -2.30
C LYS A 122 -6.03 13.00 -3.01
N ASP A 123 -5.67 14.15 -2.42
CA ASP A 123 -4.68 15.04 -3.06
C ASP A 123 -3.32 14.38 -3.19
N PHE A 124 -2.93 13.59 -2.20
CA PHE A 124 -1.69 12.83 -2.25
C PHE A 124 -1.69 11.88 -3.45
N TYR A 125 -2.76 11.10 -3.62
CA TYR A 125 -2.84 10.16 -4.74
C TYR A 125 -2.94 10.89 -6.08
N GLU A 126 -3.64 12.02 -6.13
CA GLU A 126 -3.71 12.81 -7.36
C GLU A 126 -2.32 13.29 -7.78
N SER A 127 -1.49 13.65 -6.81
CA SER A 127 -0.12 14.09 -7.11
C SER A 127 0.74 12.99 -7.73
N LEU A 128 0.31 11.73 -7.59
CA LEU A 128 1.00 10.57 -8.17
C LEU A 128 0.42 10.15 -9.53
N GLY A 129 -0.62 10.84 -9.99
CA GLY A 129 -1.22 10.55 -11.30
C GLY A 129 -2.53 9.77 -11.24
N PHE A 130 -3.09 9.57 -10.05
CA PHE A 130 -4.40 8.93 -9.90
C PHE A 130 -5.52 9.94 -10.11
N GLU A 131 -6.62 9.49 -10.70
CA GLU A 131 -7.82 10.30 -10.90
C GLU A 131 -9.00 9.64 -10.21
N THR A 132 -9.85 10.43 -9.58
CA THR A 132 -11.07 9.93 -8.94
C THR A 132 -12.03 9.42 -10.00
N VAL A 133 -12.54 8.20 -9.81
CA VAL A 133 -13.45 7.54 -10.75
C VAL A 133 -14.73 7.07 -10.10
N SER A 134 -14.99 7.47 -8.87
CA SER A 134 -16.24 7.12 -8.18
C SER A 134 -16.70 8.29 -7.32
N GLU A 135 -17.93 8.17 -6.81
CA GLU A 135 -18.43 9.05 -5.75
C GLU A 135 -17.82 8.61 -4.43
N VAL A 136 -17.91 9.48 -3.42
CA VAL A 136 -17.48 9.16 -2.06
C VAL A 136 -18.38 8.05 -1.51
N TYR A 137 -17.77 7.05 -0.89
CA TYR A 137 -18.47 5.97 -0.21
C TYR A 137 -17.80 5.69 1.12
N LEU A 138 -18.51 4.99 2.00
CA LEU A 138 -17.95 4.61 3.29
C LEU A 138 -17.41 3.19 3.21
N GLU A 139 -16.19 3.00 3.68
CA GLU A 139 -15.57 1.69 3.83
C GLU A 139 -15.15 1.63 5.29
N ASP A 140 -15.76 0.70 6.04
CA ASP A 140 -15.56 0.62 7.49
C ASP A 140 -15.79 1.99 8.18
N GLU A 141 -16.82 2.69 7.72
CA GLU A 141 -17.26 4.01 8.24
C GLU A 141 -16.26 5.15 7.96
N ILE A 142 -15.23 4.90 7.15
CA ILE A 142 -14.28 5.93 6.75
C ILE A 142 -14.58 6.34 5.30
N PRO A 143 -14.67 7.64 4.99
CA PRO A 143 -14.92 8.08 3.61
C PRO A 143 -13.77 7.69 2.68
N HIS A 144 -14.13 7.09 1.54
CA HIS A 144 -13.21 6.62 0.52
C HIS A 144 -13.66 7.06 -0.87
N VAL A 145 -12.75 7.05 -1.82
CA VAL A 145 -13.05 7.18 -3.25
C VAL A 145 -12.24 6.15 -4.00
N GLU A 146 -12.79 5.63 -5.11
CA GLU A 146 -11.98 4.84 -6.03
C GLU A 146 -11.21 5.79 -6.93
N MET A 147 -9.96 5.45 -7.18
CA MET A 147 -9.08 6.23 -8.05
C MET A 147 -8.38 5.29 -9.01
N LEU A 148 -8.14 5.77 -10.22
CA LEU A 148 -7.53 4.99 -11.28
C LEU A 148 -6.36 5.77 -11.87
N CYS A 149 -5.26 5.09 -12.06
CA CYS A 149 -4.15 5.59 -12.82
C CYS A 149 -4.03 4.77 -14.10
N GLY A 150 -4.15 5.43 -15.24
CA GLY A 150 -3.92 4.79 -16.52
C GLY A 150 -2.72 5.42 -17.19
N GLY A 151 -1.53 4.87 -16.94
CA GLY A 151 -0.29 5.51 -17.37
C GLY A 151 0.24 6.44 -16.32
N CYS A 152 0.30 5.97 -15.09
CA CYS A 152 0.85 6.72 -13.97
C CYS A 152 2.26 7.19 -14.28
N LYS A 153 2.53 8.43 -13.90
CA LYS A 153 3.89 8.95 -13.93
C LYS A 153 4.45 8.85 -12.54
N HIS A 154 5.63 8.28 -12.43
CA HIS A 154 6.36 8.38 -11.18
C HIS A 154 7.48 9.39 -11.37
N GLU A 155 7.72 10.18 -10.36
CA GLU A 155 8.81 11.13 -10.39
C GLU A 155 10.09 10.41 -9.98
N ILE A 156 11.08 10.63 -10.78
CA ILE A 156 12.40 10.05 -10.57
C ILE A 156 13.25 11.03 -9.78
#